data_381e930dc019ec90b7de8eb88c6e8e13
#
_entry.id   381e930dc019ec90b7de8eb88c6e8e13
#
_cell.length_a   1.000
_cell.length_b   1.000
_cell.length_c   1.000
_cell.angle_alpha   90.00
_cell.angle_beta   90.00
_cell.angle_gamma   90.00
#
_symmetry.space_group_name_H-M   'P 1'
#
loop_
_entity.id
_entity.type
_entity.pdbx_description
1 polymer ?
#
loop_
_entity_poly.entity_id
_entity_poly.type
_entity_poly.pdbx_seq_one_letter_code
_entity_poly.pdbx_strand_id
1 'polypeptide(L)'
;MQVSNKWYSPNIDRSVIKELSRRSDAPGWWHMIPYFTMLIALGVVCTYTYGTWWFLLAYFAYCTLWGGSDAIWHECGHRTAFKSRRINDFFYYIASYMDNFEPIRWRWSHTLHHSYTGATDPHDFESDHQIFAKPSLFGFLLMFVPGSAFLTLHKSLYVEIIQHALGVKTKVMMEAIPERERWKCKAVSQIFCAIWAWILILSAIGGTWLPILLLLVPKFFATLNIVWGITQHWGLPENVKDHRLSTRSVKLNPIFSFIYWKMEYHIEHHMFPMVPSYNLPKLHEHIKHELPKTQTLWEAYKEIIPAVIKKYKDPSYAIKQQVPAQA
;
A
#
# COMPACT_ATOMS: atom_id res chain seq x y z
N MET A 1 8.39 30.48 10.63
CA MET A 1 8.87 29.99 9.32
C MET A 1 7.75 30.20 8.33
N GLN A 2 7.98 30.94 7.24
CA GLN A 2 7.01 31.01 6.15
C GLN A 2 6.96 29.62 5.49
N VAL A 3 5.81 28.95 5.54
CA VAL A 3 5.59 27.70 4.83
C VAL A 3 5.65 28.01 3.34
N SER A 4 6.64 27.47 2.65
CA SER A 4 6.76 27.60 1.20
C SER A 4 5.48 27.10 0.53
N ASN A 5 4.97 27.84 -0.44
CA ASN A 5 3.80 27.42 -1.21
C ASN A 5 4.10 26.29 -2.22
N LYS A 6 5.38 25.90 -2.35
CA LYS A 6 5.86 24.87 -3.27
C LYS A 6 6.34 23.63 -2.48
N TRP A 7 6.09 22.46 -3.04
CA TRP A 7 6.66 21.22 -2.54
C TRP A 7 8.20 21.30 -2.52
N TYR A 8 8.79 20.73 -1.46
CA TYR A 8 10.24 20.55 -1.41
C TYR A 8 10.71 19.65 -2.57
N SER A 9 11.78 20.02 -3.21
CA SER A 9 12.45 19.24 -4.25
C SER A 9 13.95 19.21 -3.97
N PRO A 10 14.58 18.02 -3.92
CA PRO A 10 16.02 17.92 -3.69
C PRO A 10 16.80 18.47 -4.89
N ASN A 11 18.05 18.85 -4.61
CA ASN A 11 18.97 19.31 -5.65
C ASN A 11 19.57 18.12 -6.41
N ILE A 12 18.92 17.71 -7.48
CA ILE A 12 19.37 16.60 -8.34
C ILE A 12 19.30 17.00 -9.80
N ASP A 13 20.29 16.58 -10.59
CA ASP A 13 20.33 16.86 -12.03
C ASP A 13 19.14 16.20 -12.74
N ARG A 14 18.47 16.96 -13.61
CA ARG A 14 17.33 16.48 -14.41
C ARG A 14 17.71 15.33 -15.33
N SER A 15 18.96 15.26 -15.79
CA SER A 15 19.47 14.15 -16.63
C SER A 15 19.47 12.84 -15.84
N VAL A 16 19.85 12.86 -14.57
CA VAL A 16 19.82 11.71 -13.65
C VAL A 16 18.38 11.23 -13.43
N ILE A 17 17.47 12.14 -13.14
CA ILE A 17 16.04 11.80 -12.99
C ILE A 17 15.47 11.19 -14.28
N LYS A 18 15.80 11.78 -15.43
CA LYS A 18 15.37 11.25 -16.74
C LYS A 18 15.91 9.84 -16.99
N GLU A 19 17.16 9.57 -16.60
CA GLU A 19 17.76 8.24 -16.72
C GLU A 19 17.09 7.24 -15.77
N LEU A 20 16.96 7.58 -14.49
CA LEU A 20 16.34 6.72 -13.47
C LEU A 20 14.86 6.45 -13.75
N SER A 21 14.16 7.37 -14.44
CA SER A 21 12.75 7.18 -14.83
C SER A 21 12.57 6.30 -16.07
N ARG A 22 13.65 5.83 -16.69
CA ARG A 22 13.55 4.90 -17.84
C ARG A 22 13.03 3.55 -17.40
N ARG A 23 11.92 3.15 -18.01
CA ARG A 23 11.27 1.87 -17.73
C ARG A 23 11.96 0.74 -18.47
N SER A 24 12.02 -0.43 -17.83
CA SER A 24 12.54 -1.67 -18.41
C SER A 24 11.63 -2.83 -18.05
N ASP A 25 11.37 -3.73 -19.01
CA ASP A 25 10.51 -4.88 -18.75
C ASP A 25 11.24 -5.97 -17.93
N ALA A 26 12.57 -6.09 -18.10
CA ALA A 26 13.35 -7.14 -17.44
C ALA A 26 13.24 -7.10 -15.89
N PRO A 27 13.46 -5.95 -15.19
CA PRO A 27 13.30 -5.92 -13.74
C PRO A 27 11.88 -6.23 -13.27
N GLY A 28 10.87 -5.81 -14.04
CA GLY A 28 9.46 -6.14 -13.77
C GLY A 28 9.23 -7.65 -13.79
N TRP A 29 9.69 -8.34 -14.86
CA TRP A 29 9.57 -9.80 -14.96
C TRP A 29 10.41 -10.54 -13.92
N TRP A 30 11.62 -10.05 -13.59
CA TRP A 30 12.46 -10.61 -12.52
C TRP A 30 11.78 -10.56 -11.14
N HIS A 31 10.86 -9.63 -10.93
CA HIS A 31 10.06 -9.59 -9.72
C HIS A 31 8.78 -10.44 -9.84
N MET A 32 7.99 -10.22 -10.91
CA MET A 32 6.66 -10.83 -11.06
C MET A 32 6.70 -12.35 -11.16
N ILE A 33 7.64 -12.91 -11.95
CA ILE A 33 7.71 -14.37 -12.15
C ILE A 33 7.99 -15.08 -10.83
N PRO A 34 9.06 -14.77 -10.07
CA PRO A 34 9.28 -15.42 -8.78
C PRO A 34 8.13 -15.17 -7.78
N TYR A 35 7.60 -13.95 -7.72
CA TYR A 35 6.53 -13.61 -6.80
C TYR A 35 5.29 -14.49 -7.02
N PHE A 36 4.74 -14.53 -8.24
CA PHE A 36 3.55 -15.34 -8.53
C PHE A 36 3.83 -16.84 -8.50
N THR A 37 5.04 -17.27 -8.87
CA THR A 37 5.44 -18.68 -8.72
C THR A 37 5.44 -19.11 -7.26
N MET A 38 6.01 -18.31 -6.36
CA MET A 38 5.98 -18.58 -4.92
C MET A 38 4.57 -18.54 -4.34
N LEU A 39 3.76 -17.57 -4.79
CA LEU A 39 2.37 -17.44 -4.34
C LEU A 39 1.56 -18.69 -4.72
N ILE A 40 1.68 -19.15 -5.97
CA ILE A 40 1.01 -20.36 -6.44
C ILE A 40 1.52 -21.58 -5.68
N ALA A 41 2.83 -21.73 -5.52
CA ALA A 41 3.43 -22.84 -4.79
C ALA A 41 2.93 -22.90 -3.34
N LEU A 42 2.90 -21.76 -2.64
CA LEU A 42 2.34 -21.68 -1.29
C LEU A 42 0.83 -22.00 -1.25
N GLY A 43 0.06 -21.56 -2.24
CA GLY A 43 -1.36 -21.94 -2.37
C GLY A 43 -1.55 -23.46 -2.52
N VAL A 44 -0.69 -24.11 -3.31
CA VAL A 44 -0.66 -25.58 -3.43
C VAL A 44 -0.31 -26.22 -2.10
N VAL A 45 0.73 -25.74 -1.39
CA VAL A 45 1.10 -26.24 -0.06
C VAL A 45 -0.07 -26.08 0.92
N CYS A 46 -0.76 -24.94 0.91
CA CYS A 46 -1.95 -24.72 1.73
C CYS A 46 -3.04 -25.75 1.43
N THR A 47 -3.25 -26.09 0.16
CA THR A 47 -4.26 -27.09 -0.23
C THR A 47 -3.92 -28.49 0.32
N TYR A 48 -2.66 -28.91 0.22
CA TYR A 48 -2.22 -30.23 0.74
C TYR A 48 -2.14 -30.28 2.26
N THR A 49 -1.93 -29.17 2.94
CA THR A 49 -1.83 -29.10 4.40
C THR A 49 -3.15 -28.77 5.08
N TYR A 50 -4.21 -28.50 4.32
CA TYR A 50 -5.51 -28.13 4.85
C TYR A 50 -6.04 -29.18 5.83
N GLY A 51 -6.53 -28.73 7.00
CA GLY A 51 -6.97 -29.61 8.09
C GLY A 51 -5.85 -30.10 9.02
N THR A 52 -4.60 -29.72 8.77
CA THR A 52 -3.46 -30.02 9.66
C THR A 52 -2.90 -28.74 10.30
N TRP A 53 -2.07 -28.88 11.34
CA TRP A 53 -1.37 -27.74 11.96
C TRP A 53 -0.38 -27.04 11.01
N TRP A 54 0.17 -27.76 10.03
CA TRP A 54 1.06 -27.21 9.01
C TRP A 54 0.38 -26.19 8.12
N PHE A 55 -0.96 -26.30 7.99
CA PHE A 55 -1.74 -25.29 7.27
C PHE A 55 -1.57 -23.90 7.86
N LEU A 56 -1.52 -23.73 9.17
CA LEU A 56 -1.41 -22.42 9.80
C LEU A 56 -0.10 -21.72 9.40
N LEU A 57 1.01 -22.48 9.38
CA LEU A 57 2.31 -21.93 8.96
C LEU A 57 2.34 -21.62 7.46
N ALA A 58 1.87 -22.57 6.64
CA ALA A 58 1.79 -22.39 5.18
C ALA A 58 0.87 -21.20 4.83
N TYR A 59 -0.27 -21.10 5.49
CA TYR A 59 -1.25 -20.02 5.25
C TYR A 59 -0.73 -18.66 5.70
N PHE A 60 -0.02 -18.57 6.82
CA PHE A 60 0.64 -17.33 7.24
C PHE A 60 1.67 -16.85 6.20
N ALA A 61 2.51 -17.76 5.68
CA ALA A 61 3.46 -17.45 4.62
C ALA A 61 2.75 -17.03 3.32
N TYR A 62 1.69 -17.75 2.94
CA TYR A 62 0.84 -17.42 1.80
C TYR A 62 0.21 -16.03 1.91
N CYS A 63 -0.41 -15.72 3.05
CA CYS A 63 -1.03 -14.42 3.30
C CYS A 63 -0.01 -13.30 3.35
N THR A 64 1.18 -13.54 3.90
CA THR A 64 2.28 -12.56 3.88
C THR A 64 2.69 -12.21 2.45
N LEU A 65 2.86 -13.24 1.61
CA LEU A 65 3.18 -13.03 0.21
C LEU A 65 1.99 -12.38 -0.54
N TRP A 66 0.75 -12.84 -0.27
CA TRP A 66 -0.45 -12.20 -0.82
C TRP A 66 -0.49 -10.70 -0.53
N GLY A 67 -0.20 -10.29 0.71
CA GLY A 67 -0.17 -8.88 1.08
C GLY A 67 0.89 -8.04 0.36
N GLY A 68 1.94 -8.67 -0.19
CA GLY A 68 2.90 -8.00 -1.07
C GLY A 68 2.31 -7.51 -2.39
N SER A 69 1.06 -7.94 -2.73
CA SER A 69 0.30 -7.37 -3.86
C SER A 69 0.11 -5.86 -3.75
N ASP A 70 0.12 -5.31 -2.55
CA ASP A 70 0.06 -3.87 -2.30
C ASP A 70 1.17 -3.10 -3.04
N ALA A 71 2.40 -3.59 -2.99
CA ALA A 71 3.52 -2.99 -3.72
C ALA A 71 3.38 -3.17 -5.25
N ILE A 72 2.81 -4.30 -5.71
CA ILE A 72 2.53 -4.54 -7.13
C ILE A 72 1.43 -3.59 -7.61
N TRP A 73 0.35 -3.48 -6.83
CA TRP A 73 -0.73 -2.52 -7.08
C TRP A 73 -0.18 -1.11 -7.22
N HIS A 74 0.64 -0.69 -6.26
CA HIS A 74 1.24 0.63 -6.18
C HIS A 74 2.09 0.93 -7.43
N GLU A 75 3.09 0.12 -7.70
CA GLU A 75 4.06 0.30 -8.81
C GLU A 75 3.39 0.21 -10.20
N CYS A 76 2.50 -0.78 -10.37
CA CYS A 76 1.74 -0.92 -11.60
C CYS A 76 0.66 0.17 -11.77
N GLY A 77 0.16 0.73 -10.67
CA GLY A 77 -0.74 1.88 -10.65
C GLY A 77 -0.10 3.12 -11.28
N HIS A 78 1.17 3.38 -10.96
CA HIS A 78 2.00 4.43 -11.60
C HIS A 78 2.43 4.08 -13.02
N ARG A 79 2.24 2.83 -13.45
CA ARG A 79 2.71 2.30 -14.75
C ARG A 79 4.22 2.41 -14.93
N THR A 80 4.97 2.14 -13.88
CA THR A 80 6.42 2.24 -13.83
C THR A 80 7.12 0.88 -13.87
N ALA A 81 6.45 -0.20 -13.48
CA ALA A 81 6.98 -1.56 -13.46
C ALA A 81 7.46 -2.06 -14.83
N PHE A 82 6.74 -1.71 -15.89
CA PHE A 82 6.99 -2.15 -17.27
C PHE A 82 6.91 -0.98 -18.25
N LYS A 83 7.56 -1.14 -19.43
CA LYS A 83 7.37 -0.22 -20.56
C LYS A 83 5.94 -0.25 -21.09
N SER A 84 5.35 -1.44 -21.18
CA SER A 84 4.01 -1.65 -21.68
C SER A 84 2.95 -1.20 -20.67
N ARG A 85 2.12 -0.24 -21.10
CA ARG A 85 0.95 0.18 -20.32
C ARG A 85 -0.01 -0.99 -20.06
N ARG A 86 -0.19 -1.88 -21.06
CA ARG A 86 -1.13 -3.02 -20.93
C ARG A 86 -0.67 -4.03 -19.89
N ILE A 87 0.64 -4.29 -19.81
CA ILE A 87 1.21 -5.21 -18.81
C ILE A 87 1.05 -4.61 -17.41
N ASN A 88 1.37 -3.31 -17.24
CA ASN A 88 1.12 -2.63 -15.97
C ASN A 88 -0.35 -2.71 -15.56
N ASP A 89 -1.26 -2.37 -16.47
CA ASP A 89 -2.71 -2.39 -16.16
C ASP A 89 -3.18 -3.81 -15.83
N PHE A 90 -2.69 -4.85 -16.50
CA PHE A 90 -3.01 -6.25 -16.20
C PHE A 90 -2.64 -6.63 -14.77
N PHE A 91 -1.40 -6.42 -14.36
CA PHE A 91 -0.97 -6.72 -12.99
C PHE A 91 -1.60 -5.78 -11.95
N TYR A 92 -1.86 -4.54 -12.32
CA TYR A 92 -2.59 -3.60 -11.48
C TYR A 92 -3.98 -4.12 -11.09
N TYR A 93 -4.74 -4.64 -12.04
CA TYR A 93 -6.08 -5.18 -11.76
C TYR A 93 -6.04 -6.47 -10.94
N ILE A 94 -5.07 -7.34 -11.17
CA ILE A 94 -4.86 -8.54 -10.34
C ILE A 94 -4.54 -8.13 -8.89
N ALA A 95 -3.57 -7.27 -8.71
CA ALA A 95 -3.16 -6.80 -7.40
C ALA A 95 -4.28 -6.01 -6.69
N SER A 96 -5.02 -5.19 -7.43
CA SER A 96 -6.22 -4.51 -6.92
C SER A 96 -7.25 -5.48 -6.36
N TYR A 97 -7.49 -6.60 -7.05
CA TYR A 97 -8.36 -7.65 -6.53
C TYR A 97 -7.81 -8.27 -5.24
N MET A 98 -6.52 -8.60 -5.23
CA MET A 98 -5.85 -9.20 -4.06
C MET A 98 -5.91 -8.29 -2.83
N ASP A 99 -5.82 -6.98 -3.02
CA ASP A 99 -5.86 -5.99 -1.94
C ASP A 99 -7.27 -5.53 -1.58
N ASN A 100 -8.28 -5.91 -2.36
CA ASN A 100 -9.64 -5.36 -2.30
C ASN A 100 -9.66 -3.83 -2.51
N PHE A 101 -8.79 -3.35 -3.37
CA PHE A 101 -8.73 -1.95 -3.80
C PHE A 101 -9.45 -1.82 -5.15
N GLU A 102 -10.64 -1.22 -5.16
CA GLU A 102 -11.32 -0.98 -6.43
C GLU A 102 -10.42 -0.13 -7.35
N PRO A 103 -9.97 -0.66 -8.53
CA PRO A 103 -8.85 -0.09 -9.27
C PRO A 103 -9.10 1.33 -9.81
N ILE A 104 -10.34 1.71 -10.10
CA ILE A 104 -10.62 3.06 -10.60
C ILE A 104 -10.57 4.06 -9.45
N ARG A 105 -11.26 3.75 -8.34
CA ARG A 105 -11.26 4.59 -7.13
C ARG A 105 -9.84 4.79 -6.60
N TRP A 106 -9.10 3.70 -6.44
CA TRP A 106 -7.79 3.75 -5.83
C TRP A 106 -6.73 4.41 -6.73
N ARG A 107 -6.79 4.25 -8.05
CA ARG A 107 -5.89 4.96 -8.96
C ARG A 107 -6.05 6.48 -8.86
N TRP A 108 -7.29 6.96 -8.78
CA TRP A 108 -7.55 8.40 -8.66
C TRP A 108 -7.22 8.94 -7.28
N SER A 109 -7.61 8.24 -6.20
CA SER A 109 -7.25 8.66 -4.85
C SER A 109 -5.74 8.63 -4.62
N HIS A 110 -5.04 7.63 -5.16
CA HIS A 110 -3.58 7.55 -5.07
C HIS A 110 -2.86 8.68 -5.81
N THR A 111 -3.38 9.09 -6.96
CA THR A 111 -2.88 10.29 -7.66
C THR A 111 -3.03 11.55 -6.80
N LEU A 112 -4.16 11.68 -6.09
CA LEU A 112 -4.36 12.77 -5.14
C LEU A 112 -3.44 12.65 -3.92
N HIS A 113 -3.25 11.43 -3.39
CA HIS A 113 -2.35 11.17 -2.28
C HIS A 113 -0.92 11.65 -2.56
N HIS A 114 -0.35 11.38 -3.73
CA HIS A 114 0.95 11.92 -4.13
C HIS A 114 0.98 13.45 -4.27
N SER A 115 -0.14 14.04 -4.68
CA SER A 115 -0.25 15.49 -4.86
C SER A 115 -0.48 16.24 -3.55
N TYR A 116 -1.11 15.58 -2.57
CA TYR A 116 -1.63 16.18 -1.34
C TYR A 116 -1.42 15.27 -0.13
N THR A 117 -0.30 14.58 -0.06
CA THR A 117 0.03 13.61 1.00
C THR A 117 -0.28 14.15 2.40
N GLY A 118 -1.22 13.49 3.10
CA GLY A 118 -1.65 13.88 4.44
C GLY A 118 -2.39 15.22 4.51
N ALA A 119 -2.87 15.77 3.39
CA ALA A 119 -3.64 17.01 3.41
C ALA A 119 -5.11 16.77 3.80
N THR A 120 -5.67 17.75 4.50
CA THR A 120 -7.09 17.75 4.87
C THR A 120 -7.95 18.48 3.84
N ASP A 121 -7.36 19.40 3.07
CA ASP A 121 -8.00 20.15 1.99
C ASP A 121 -6.97 20.48 0.88
N PRO A 122 -7.11 19.92 -0.36
CA PRO A 122 -8.03 18.82 -0.71
C PRO A 122 -7.73 17.54 0.08
N HIS A 123 -8.79 16.76 0.35
CA HIS A 123 -8.70 15.62 1.25
C HIS A 123 -7.89 14.46 0.66
N ASP A 124 -6.92 13.96 1.42
CA ASP A 124 -6.19 12.74 1.11
C ASP A 124 -6.96 11.50 1.59
N PHE A 125 -7.71 10.88 0.68
CA PHE A 125 -8.54 9.71 1.00
C PHE A 125 -7.73 8.45 1.37
N GLU A 126 -6.44 8.40 1.10
CA GLU A 126 -5.61 7.28 1.53
C GLU A 126 -5.23 7.38 3.00
N SER A 127 -5.12 8.60 3.53
CA SER A 127 -4.87 8.80 4.95
C SER A 127 -6.00 8.25 5.83
N ASP A 128 -7.24 8.18 5.33
CA ASP A 128 -8.36 7.56 6.04
C ASP A 128 -8.16 6.06 6.30
N HIS A 129 -7.41 5.38 5.45
CA HIS A 129 -7.12 3.95 5.55
C HIS A 129 -5.82 3.66 6.33
N GLN A 130 -4.90 4.61 6.37
CA GLN A 130 -3.62 4.46 7.05
C GLN A 130 -3.73 4.76 8.55
N ILE A 131 -4.76 5.49 8.97
CA ILE A 131 -4.82 6.07 10.29
C ILE A 131 -6.16 5.74 10.94
N PHE A 132 -6.10 5.04 12.05
CA PHE A 132 -7.17 5.12 13.03
C PHE A 132 -7.20 6.57 13.53
N ALA A 133 -8.29 7.28 13.32
CA ALA A 133 -8.43 8.68 13.72
C ALA A 133 -8.09 8.92 15.20
N LYS A 134 -8.25 7.90 16.05
CA LYS A 134 -7.83 7.88 17.46
C LYS A 134 -7.43 6.44 17.86
N PRO A 135 -6.26 5.93 17.46
CA PRO A 135 -5.88 4.59 17.84
C PRO A 135 -5.58 4.54 19.35
N SER A 136 -6.34 3.73 20.08
CA SER A 136 -5.83 3.27 21.37
C SER A 136 -4.62 2.37 21.14
N LEU A 137 -3.72 2.26 22.12
CA LEU A 137 -2.60 1.32 22.03
C LEU A 137 -3.10 -0.11 21.76
N PHE A 138 -4.21 -0.50 22.39
CA PHE A 138 -4.83 -1.81 22.16
C PHE A 138 -5.28 -1.96 20.69
N GLY A 139 -6.00 -0.99 20.14
CA GLY A 139 -6.42 -1.02 18.73
C GLY A 139 -5.24 -1.06 17.76
N PHE A 140 -4.16 -0.33 18.07
CA PHE A 140 -2.93 -0.36 17.30
C PHE A 140 -2.27 -1.75 17.35
N LEU A 141 -2.11 -2.35 18.51
CA LEU A 141 -1.53 -3.69 18.66
C LEU A 141 -2.40 -4.78 18.03
N LEU A 142 -3.72 -4.62 18.06
CA LEU A 142 -4.66 -5.55 17.46
C LEU A 142 -4.45 -5.67 15.94
N MET A 143 -3.99 -4.62 15.26
CA MET A 143 -3.73 -4.66 13.80
C MET A 143 -2.73 -5.74 13.39
N PHE A 144 -1.81 -6.11 14.28
CA PHE A 144 -0.79 -7.12 14.00
C PHE A 144 -1.27 -8.55 14.27
N VAL A 145 -2.50 -8.72 14.74
CA VAL A 145 -3.10 -10.04 14.97
C VAL A 145 -3.76 -10.53 13.67
N PRO A 146 -3.37 -11.71 13.12
CA PRO A 146 -3.98 -12.25 11.92
C PRO A 146 -5.51 -12.37 12.05
N GLY A 147 -6.22 -11.89 11.04
CA GLY A 147 -7.68 -11.87 11.02
C GLY A 147 -8.32 -10.67 11.73
N SER A 148 -7.58 -9.89 12.51
CA SER A 148 -8.14 -8.72 13.20
C SER A 148 -8.69 -7.65 12.25
N ALA A 149 -8.22 -7.64 11.02
CA ALA A 149 -8.69 -6.74 9.97
C ALA A 149 -10.20 -6.90 9.68
N PHE A 150 -10.82 -8.04 10.00
CA PHE A 150 -12.26 -8.18 9.98
C PHE A 150 -13.00 -7.29 11.01
N LEU A 151 -12.31 -6.93 12.09
CA LEU A 151 -12.84 -6.09 13.16
C LEU A 151 -12.54 -4.60 12.95
N THR A 152 -11.65 -4.28 12.03
CA THR A 152 -11.09 -2.95 11.81
C THR A 152 -11.45 -2.38 10.44
N LEU A 153 -10.68 -1.40 9.96
CA LEU A 153 -10.94 -0.64 8.74
C LEU A 153 -11.04 -1.47 7.46
N HIS A 154 -10.36 -2.62 7.38
CA HIS A 154 -10.37 -3.39 6.13
C HIS A 154 -11.74 -3.91 5.74
N LYS A 155 -12.68 -4.06 6.70
CA LYS A 155 -14.09 -4.30 6.36
C LYS A 155 -14.69 -3.19 5.52
N SER A 156 -14.23 -1.96 5.68
CA SER A 156 -14.71 -0.81 4.90
C SER A 156 -14.38 -0.93 3.41
N LEU A 157 -13.27 -1.60 3.05
CA LEU A 157 -12.89 -1.83 1.66
C LEU A 157 -13.95 -2.66 0.93
N TYR A 158 -14.41 -3.75 1.54
CA TYR A 158 -15.49 -4.57 0.99
C TYR A 158 -16.82 -3.81 0.94
N VAL A 159 -17.13 -3.09 2.00
CA VAL A 159 -18.35 -2.26 2.07
C VAL A 159 -18.33 -1.19 0.99
N GLU A 160 -17.20 -0.50 0.77
CA GLU A 160 -17.07 0.52 -0.26
C GLU A 160 -17.27 -0.07 -1.66
N ILE A 161 -16.68 -1.24 -1.96
CA ILE A 161 -16.88 -1.94 -3.24
C ILE A 161 -18.34 -2.31 -3.42
N ILE A 162 -19.02 -2.85 -2.41
CA ILE A 162 -20.45 -3.17 -2.47
C ILE A 162 -21.29 -1.90 -2.71
N GLN A 163 -21.01 -0.82 -2.01
CA GLN A 163 -21.67 0.47 -2.21
C GLN A 163 -21.52 0.96 -3.64
N HIS A 164 -20.30 0.93 -4.20
CA HIS A 164 -20.06 1.33 -5.58
C HIS A 164 -20.77 0.39 -6.59
N ALA A 165 -20.77 -0.92 -6.34
CA ALA A 165 -21.51 -1.90 -7.18
C ALA A 165 -23.02 -1.61 -7.22
N LEU A 166 -23.60 -1.19 -6.09
CA LEU A 166 -24.99 -0.78 -5.97
C LEU A 166 -25.26 0.64 -6.53
N GLY A 167 -24.22 1.37 -6.92
CA GLY A 167 -24.34 2.72 -7.48
C GLY A 167 -24.41 3.84 -6.44
N VAL A 168 -24.04 3.55 -5.18
CA VAL A 168 -23.94 4.58 -4.14
C VAL A 168 -22.80 5.55 -4.47
N LYS A 169 -23.09 6.84 -4.45
CA LYS A 169 -22.13 7.92 -4.68
C LYS A 169 -21.42 8.25 -3.36
N THR A 170 -20.34 7.55 -3.07
CA THR A 170 -19.52 7.85 -1.87
C THR A 170 -18.77 9.18 -2.03
N LYS A 171 -18.30 9.76 -0.92
CA LYS A 171 -17.52 11.00 -0.93
C LYS A 171 -16.29 10.87 -1.82
N VAL A 172 -15.51 9.80 -1.67
CA VAL A 172 -14.32 9.55 -2.49
C VAL A 172 -14.66 9.42 -3.99
N MET A 173 -15.77 8.76 -4.35
CA MET A 173 -16.22 8.69 -5.74
C MET A 173 -16.50 10.07 -6.31
N MET A 174 -17.13 10.95 -5.54
CA MET A 174 -17.53 12.26 -6.00
C MET A 174 -16.38 13.27 -6.07
N GLU A 175 -15.43 13.20 -5.15
CA GLU A 175 -14.33 14.17 -5.03
C GLU A 175 -13.05 13.72 -5.75
N ALA A 176 -12.72 12.41 -5.72
CA ALA A 176 -11.49 11.91 -6.31
C ALA A 176 -11.67 11.45 -7.76
N ILE A 177 -12.83 10.86 -8.12
CA ILE A 177 -13.01 10.22 -9.43
C ILE A 177 -13.68 11.20 -10.42
N PRO A 178 -13.03 11.51 -11.57
CA PRO A 178 -13.66 12.30 -12.62
C PRO A 178 -15.00 11.67 -13.07
N GLU A 179 -15.99 12.50 -13.32
CA GLU A 179 -17.35 12.06 -13.64
C GLU A 179 -17.41 11.01 -14.77
N ARG A 180 -16.63 11.21 -15.82
CA ARG A 180 -16.50 10.30 -16.96
C ARG A 180 -15.97 8.91 -16.62
N GLU A 181 -15.34 8.73 -15.45
CA GLU A 181 -14.74 7.46 -15.00
C GLU A 181 -15.61 6.73 -13.96
N ARG A 182 -16.59 7.40 -13.35
CA ARG A 182 -17.41 6.85 -12.24
C ARG A 182 -18.20 5.60 -12.63
N TRP A 183 -18.67 5.52 -13.88
CA TRP A 183 -19.34 4.32 -14.37
C TRP A 183 -18.42 3.10 -14.40
N LYS A 184 -17.12 3.29 -14.68
CA LYS A 184 -16.13 2.20 -14.66
C LYS A 184 -15.92 1.69 -13.24
N CYS A 185 -15.87 2.60 -12.24
CA CYS A 185 -15.80 2.23 -10.84
C CYS A 185 -16.96 1.32 -10.45
N LYS A 186 -18.21 1.69 -10.81
CA LYS A 186 -19.38 0.84 -10.60
C LYS A 186 -19.25 -0.52 -11.29
N ALA A 187 -18.87 -0.54 -12.57
CA ALA A 187 -18.77 -1.78 -13.35
C ALA A 187 -17.70 -2.74 -12.78
N VAL A 188 -16.52 -2.22 -12.41
CA VAL A 188 -15.45 -3.04 -11.81
C VAL A 188 -15.85 -3.55 -10.43
N SER A 189 -16.51 -2.72 -9.62
CA SER A 189 -17.06 -3.14 -8.32
C SER A 189 -18.08 -4.29 -8.48
N GLN A 190 -18.93 -4.25 -9.51
CA GLN A 190 -19.86 -5.35 -9.83
C GLN A 190 -19.11 -6.63 -10.21
N ILE A 191 -17.99 -6.51 -10.97
CA ILE A 191 -17.14 -7.66 -11.31
C ILE A 191 -16.53 -8.26 -10.05
N PHE A 192 -16.02 -7.44 -9.12
CA PHE A 192 -15.47 -7.93 -7.86
C PHE A 192 -16.53 -8.67 -7.04
N CYS A 193 -17.72 -8.10 -6.90
CA CYS A 193 -18.84 -8.75 -6.23
C CYS A 193 -19.22 -10.10 -6.90
N ALA A 194 -19.21 -10.17 -8.23
CA ALA A 194 -19.47 -11.41 -8.96
C ALA A 194 -18.39 -12.47 -8.71
N ILE A 195 -17.11 -12.08 -8.68
CA ILE A 195 -16.01 -12.98 -8.35
C ILE A 195 -16.17 -13.49 -6.90
N TRP A 196 -16.47 -12.64 -5.94
CA TRP A 196 -16.72 -13.05 -4.55
C TRP A 196 -17.88 -14.02 -4.44
N ALA A 197 -19.01 -13.72 -5.09
CA ALA A 197 -20.16 -14.63 -5.13
C ALA A 197 -19.79 -15.99 -5.73
N TRP A 198 -18.99 -16.02 -6.80
CA TRP A 198 -18.50 -17.24 -7.41
C TRP A 198 -17.62 -18.07 -6.46
N ILE A 199 -16.71 -17.42 -5.75
CA ILE A 199 -15.85 -18.08 -4.73
C ILE A 199 -16.70 -18.69 -3.61
N LEU A 200 -17.71 -17.96 -3.13
CA LEU A 200 -18.64 -18.47 -2.12
C LEU A 200 -19.42 -19.69 -2.61
N ILE A 201 -19.90 -19.66 -3.88
CA ILE A 201 -20.59 -20.77 -4.52
C ILE A 201 -19.65 -21.98 -4.64
N LEU A 202 -18.42 -21.80 -5.11
CA LEU A 202 -17.43 -22.88 -5.22
C LEU A 202 -17.12 -23.50 -3.86
N SER A 203 -17.03 -22.68 -2.81
CA SER A 203 -16.81 -23.14 -1.44
C SER A 203 -18.00 -23.96 -0.94
N ALA A 204 -19.22 -23.52 -1.20
CA ALA A 204 -20.43 -24.23 -0.81
C ALA A 204 -20.61 -25.56 -1.55
N ILE A 205 -20.41 -25.59 -2.89
CA ILE A 205 -20.48 -26.81 -3.70
C ILE A 205 -19.40 -27.82 -3.29
N GLY A 206 -18.17 -27.34 -3.05
CA GLY A 206 -17.04 -28.18 -2.65
C GLY A 206 -17.07 -28.61 -1.18
N GLY A 207 -17.98 -28.08 -0.36
CA GLY A 207 -18.03 -28.37 1.08
C GLY A 207 -16.74 -28.01 1.82
N THR A 208 -16.00 -27.00 1.36
CA THR A 208 -14.69 -26.62 1.90
C THR A 208 -14.49 -25.11 1.97
N TRP A 209 -13.77 -24.62 2.98
CA TRP A 209 -13.39 -23.21 3.12
C TRP A 209 -12.20 -22.80 2.25
N LEU A 210 -11.51 -23.73 1.58
CA LEU A 210 -10.29 -23.46 0.81
C LEU A 210 -10.44 -22.34 -0.22
N PRO A 211 -11.49 -22.28 -1.07
CA PRO A 211 -11.63 -21.18 -2.02
C PRO A 211 -11.73 -19.81 -1.34
N ILE A 212 -12.45 -19.71 -0.23
CA ILE A 212 -12.56 -18.48 0.57
C ILE A 212 -11.21 -18.13 1.17
N LEU A 213 -10.53 -19.08 1.81
CA LEU A 213 -9.25 -18.86 2.47
C LEU A 213 -8.15 -18.47 1.48
N LEU A 214 -8.12 -19.04 0.28
CA LEU A 214 -7.06 -18.78 -0.68
C LEU A 214 -7.35 -17.60 -1.62
N LEU A 215 -8.60 -17.26 -1.89
CA LEU A 215 -8.92 -16.30 -2.94
C LEU A 215 -9.72 -15.09 -2.46
N LEU A 216 -10.35 -15.14 -1.29
CA LEU A 216 -11.22 -14.07 -0.81
C LEU A 216 -10.64 -13.30 0.37
N VAL A 217 -10.13 -14.00 1.36
CA VAL A 217 -9.77 -13.39 2.65
C VAL A 217 -8.28 -13.32 3.01
N PRO A 218 -7.30 -13.70 2.15
CA PRO A 218 -5.89 -13.70 2.56
C PRO A 218 -5.39 -12.33 3.04
N LYS A 219 -5.89 -11.23 2.45
CA LYS A 219 -5.52 -9.86 2.83
C LYS A 219 -5.75 -9.59 4.32
N PHE A 220 -6.83 -10.16 4.92
CA PHE A 220 -7.11 -9.99 6.35
C PHE A 220 -6.11 -10.67 7.27
N PHE A 221 -5.35 -11.63 6.74
CA PHE A 221 -4.32 -12.36 7.47
C PHE A 221 -2.90 -11.90 7.14
N ALA A 222 -2.74 -10.96 6.22
CA ALA A 222 -1.46 -10.42 5.76
C ALA A 222 -0.87 -9.39 6.75
N THR A 223 -0.92 -9.69 8.06
CA THR A 223 -0.57 -8.74 9.12
C THR A 223 0.91 -8.38 9.16
N LEU A 224 1.79 -9.25 8.65
CA LEU A 224 3.21 -8.94 8.58
C LEU A 224 3.51 -7.76 7.65
N ASN A 225 2.69 -7.55 6.61
CA ASN A 225 2.83 -6.42 5.69
C ASN A 225 2.49 -5.08 6.38
N ILE A 226 1.63 -5.11 7.40
CA ILE A 226 1.30 -3.94 8.23
C ILE A 226 2.55 -3.43 8.96
N VAL A 227 3.47 -4.34 9.34
CA VAL A 227 4.68 -3.98 10.10
C VAL A 227 5.54 -2.94 9.39
N TRP A 228 5.68 -3.02 8.08
CA TRP A 228 6.42 -2.01 7.31
C TRP A 228 5.51 -0.97 6.66
N GLY A 229 4.33 -1.34 6.20
CA GLY A 229 3.40 -0.41 5.56
C GLY A 229 3.00 0.75 6.45
N ILE A 230 2.68 0.49 7.73
CA ILE A 230 2.29 1.54 8.68
C ILE A 230 3.41 2.56 8.96
N THR A 231 4.67 2.19 8.74
CA THR A 231 5.78 3.12 9.00
C THR A 231 5.84 4.27 8.02
N GLN A 232 5.21 4.16 6.85
CA GLN A 232 5.35 5.12 5.75
C GLN A 232 4.89 6.53 6.12
N HIS A 233 3.70 6.68 6.71
CA HIS A 233 3.12 8.00 7.01
C HIS A 233 2.66 8.14 8.46
N TRP A 234 2.48 7.00 9.17
CA TRP A 234 1.82 7.02 10.45
C TRP A 234 2.54 7.89 11.49
N GLY A 235 1.77 8.77 12.13
CA GLY A 235 2.23 9.66 13.18
C GLY A 235 3.04 10.86 12.71
N LEU A 236 3.27 11.02 11.41
CA LEU A 236 3.99 12.15 10.82
C LEU A 236 3.07 13.37 10.63
N PRO A 237 3.62 14.58 10.43
CA PRO A 237 2.84 15.80 10.22
C PRO A 237 1.94 15.74 9.00
N GLU A 238 0.73 16.27 9.16
CA GLU A 238 -0.26 16.49 8.12
C GLU A 238 -0.14 17.94 7.59
N ASN A 239 -0.71 18.22 6.39
CA ASN A 239 -0.75 19.55 5.78
C ASN A 239 0.64 20.21 5.58
N VAL A 240 1.67 19.42 5.33
CA VAL A 240 3.03 19.89 5.03
C VAL A 240 3.38 19.63 3.58
N LYS A 241 4.10 20.58 2.93
CA LYS A 241 4.54 20.46 1.53
C LYS A 241 6.01 19.99 1.44
N ASP A 242 6.35 19.00 2.23
CA ASP A 242 7.67 18.39 2.25
C ASP A 242 7.54 16.90 2.57
N HIS A 243 7.78 16.04 1.59
CA HIS A 243 7.69 14.59 1.76
C HIS A 243 8.69 14.06 2.79
N ARG A 244 9.77 14.78 3.07
CA ARG A 244 10.73 14.42 4.13
C ARG A 244 10.14 14.52 5.53
N LEU A 245 9.05 15.28 5.69
CA LEU A 245 8.35 15.47 6.96
C LEU A 245 7.11 14.57 7.07
N SER A 246 6.40 14.33 5.96
CA SER A 246 5.14 13.58 5.93
C SER A 246 5.30 12.09 5.55
N THR A 247 6.52 11.67 5.20
CA THR A 247 6.80 10.32 4.71
C THR A 247 8.07 9.77 5.34
N ARG A 248 8.18 8.45 5.52
CA ARG A 248 9.34 7.78 6.11
C ARG A 248 9.84 6.67 5.19
N SER A 249 11.17 6.61 4.98
CA SER A 249 11.85 5.47 4.39
C SER A 249 12.48 4.61 5.48
N VAL A 250 12.37 3.28 5.36
CA VAL A 250 12.88 2.33 6.35
C VAL A 250 13.77 1.27 5.70
N LYS A 251 14.67 0.68 6.50
CA LYS A 251 15.50 -0.46 6.04
C LYS A 251 14.78 -1.77 6.26
N LEU A 252 14.62 -2.55 5.20
CA LEU A 252 14.12 -3.91 5.25
C LEU A 252 15.23 -4.92 4.94
N ASN A 253 15.06 -6.16 5.42
CA ASN A 253 15.91 -7.27 4.97
C ASN A 253 15.58 -7.63 3.50
N PRO A 254 16.45 -8.38 2.80
CA PRO A 254 16.25 -8.68 1.37
C PRO A 254 14.92 -9.38 1.03
N ILE A 255 14.43 -10.25 1.94
CA ILE A 255 13.16 -10.98 1.73
C ILE A 255 11.97 -10.02 1.80
N PHE A 256 11.90 -9.20 2.84
CA PHE A 256 10.81 -8.23 2.98
C PHE A 256 10.89 -7.12 1.94
N SER A 257 12.10 -6.67 1.59
CA SER A 257 12.34 -5.73 0.51
C SER A 257 11.93 -6.30 -0.87
N PHE A 258 12.07 -7.63 -1.09
CA PHE A 258 11.53 -8.29 -2.27
C PHE A 258 9.99 -8.29 -2.23
N ILE A 259 9.37 -8.71 -1.14
CA ILE A 259 7.89 -8.74 -1.01
C ILE A 259 7.31 -7.32 -1.18
N TYR A 260 7.98 -6.31 -0.65
CA TYR A 260 7.54 -4.92 -0.68
C TYR A 260 8.05 -4.15 -1.90
N TRP A 261 8.72 -4.82 -2.81
CA TRP A 261 9.21 -4.32 -4.10
C TRP A 261 9.92 -2.95 -4.02
N LYS A 262 10.79 -2.76 -3.05
CA LYS A 262 11.53 -1.52 -2.79
C LYS A 262 10.67 -0.31 -2.38
N MET A 263 9.39 -0.52 -2.02
CA MET A 263 8.52 0.55 -1.51
C MET A 263 8.93 1.05 -0.11
N GLU A 264 9.92 0.43 0.52
CA GLU A 264 10.57 0.95 1.72
C GLU A 264 11.33 2.26 1.49
N TYR A 265 11.67 2.61 0.24
CA TYR A 265 12.19 3.91 -0.18
C TYR A 265 11.06 4.91 -0.45
N HIS A 266 10.20 5.11 0.54
CA HIS A 266 8.91 5.76 0.32
C HIS A 266 8.99 7.29 0.19
N ILE A 267 9.98 7.94 0.83
CA ILE A 267 10.24 9.37 0.64
C ILE A 267 10.65 9.63 -0.81
N GLU A 268 11.59 8.85 -1.33
CA GLU A 268 12.11 8.93 -2.69
C GLU A 268 10.98 8.70 -3.70
N HIS A 269 10.12 7.73 -3.42
CA HIS A 269 8.98 7.42 -4.26
C HIS A 269 7.97 8.59 -4.29
N HIS A 270 7.63 9.18 -3.15
CA HIS A 270 6.73 10.35 -3.11
C HIS A 270 7.30 11.58 -3.82
N MET A 271 8.62 11.80 -3.73
CA MET A 271 9.27 12.89 -4.45
C MET A 271 9.32 12.66 -5.97
N PHE A 272 9.49 11.41 -6.41
CA PHE A 272 9.68 11.05 -7.80
C PHE A 272 8.87 9.80 -8.19
N PRO A 273 7.53 9.86 -8.19
CA PRO A 273 6.67 8.68 -8.41
C PRO A 273 6.78 8.10 -9.81
N MET A 274 7.49 8.78 -10.73
CA MET A 274 7.79 8.29 -12.08
C MET A 274 9.05 7.44 -12.15
N VAL A 275 9.87 7.40 -11.09
CA VAL A 275 11.04 6.53 -10.99
C VAL A 275 10.58 5.13 -10.59
N PRO A 276 10.84 4.09 -11.41
CA PRO A 276 10.46 2.72 -11.08
C PRO A 276 11.09 2.25 -9.75
N SER A 277 10.35 1.42 -9.01
CA SER A 277 10.78 0.92 -7.69
C SER A 277 12.17 0.28 -7.70
N TYR A 278 12.52 -0.44 -8.76
CA TYR A 278 13.85 -1.04 -8.92
C TYR A 278 15.00 -0.03 -9.07
N ASN A 279 14.70 1.24 -9.34
CA ASN A 279 15.66 2.34 -9.40
C ASN A 279 15.65 3.24 -8.15
N LEU A 280 14.68 3.07 -7.22
CA LEU A 280 14.62 3.86 -5.98
C LEU A 280 15.89 3.74 -5.12
N PRO A 281 16.54 2.56 -4.99
CA PRO A 281 17.82 2.49 -4.29
C PRO A 281 18.93 3.36 -4.91
N LYS A 282 18.95 3.48 -6.25
CA LYS A 282 19.90 4.36 -6.95
C LYS A 282 19.55 5.82 -6.72
N LEU A 283 18.26 6.16 -6.81
CA LEU A 283 17.78 7.52 -6.51
C LEU A 283 18.16 7.93 -5.08
N HIS A 284 17.98 7.02 -4.10
CA HIS A 284 18.37 7.24 -2.71
C HIS A 284 19.84 7.68 -2.61
N GLU A 285 20.75 6.98 -3.28
CA GLU A 285 22.18 7.31 -3.24
C GLU A 285 22.49 8.75 -3.74
N HIS A 286 21.69 9.25 -4.68
CA HIS A 286 21.84 10.62 -5.18
C HIS A 286 21.35 11.69 -4.21
N ILE A 287 20.28 11.42 -3.44
CA ILE A 287 19.62 12.43 -2.63
C ILE A 287 19.68 12.20 -1.13
N LYS A 288 20.24 11.08 -0.65
CA LYS A 288 20.26 10.69 0.78
C LYS A 288 20.85 11.75 1.72
N HIS A 289 21.73 12.63 1.22
CA HIS A 289 22.32 13.70 2.00
C HIS A 289 21.33 14.83 2.34
N GLU A 290 20.20 14.90 1.62
CA GLU A 290 19.11 15.84 1.88
C GLU A 290 17.94 15.20 2.62
N LEU A 291 17.95 13.85 2.78
CA LEU A 291 16.86 13.10 3.40
C LEU A 291 17.06 12.92 4.91
N PRO A 292 15.99 12.72 5.69
CA PRO A 292 16.10 12.19 7.03
C PRO A 292 16.88 10.87 7.02
N LYS A 293 17.55 10.56 8.14
CA LYS A 293 18.22 9.27 8.30
C LYS A 293 17.23 8.13 8.06
N THR A 294 17.54 7.23 7.12
CA THR A 294 16.76 6.01 6.91
C THR A 294 16.79 5.16 8.17
N GLN A 295 15.62 4.91 8.75
CA GLN A 295 15.46 4.19 10.01
C GLN A 295 15.39 2.68 9.79
N THR A 296 15.82 1.89 10.75
CA THR A 296 15.40 0.49 10.86
C THR A 296 13.93 0.43 11.34
N LEU A 297 13.25 -0.70 11.12
CA LEU A 297 11.89 -0.89 11.66
C LEU A 297 11.86 -0.67 13.18
N TRP A 298 12.88 -1.13 13.89
CA TRP A 298 12.99 -0.94 15.34
C TRP A 298 13.07 0.53 15.73
N GLU A 299 13.89 1.34 15.04
CA GLU A 299 13.98 2.79 15.26
C GLU A 299 12.65 3.47 14.98
N ALA A 300 11.98 3.13 13.86
CA ALA A 300 10.66 3.67 13.53
C ALA A 300 9.61 3.35 14.60
N TYR A 301 9.56 2.10 15.09
CA TYR A 301 8.60 1.71 16.12
C TYR A 301 8.89 2.32 17.51
N LYS A 302 10.15 2.64 17.82
CA LYS A 302 10.48 3.42 19.03
C LYS A 302 9.86 4.82 19.02
N GLU A 303 9.60 5.39 17.84
CA GLU A 303 8.90 6.67 17.69
C GLU A 303 7.39 6.46 17.59
N ILE A 304 6.94 5.47 16.82
CA ILE A 304 5.52 5.21 16.55
C ILE A 304 4.76 4.82 17.82
N ILE A 305 5.25 3.85 18.61
CA ILE A 305 4.53 3.35 19.79
C ILE A 305 4.26 4.46 20.83
N PRO A 306 5.22 5.28 21.24
CA PRO A 306 4.94 6.42 22.11
C PRO A 306 4.01 7.45 21.45
N ALA A 307 4.12 7.64 20.14
CA ALA A 307 3.26 8.57 19.41
C ALA A 307 1.78 8.09 19.37
N VAL A 308 1.52 6.77 19.31
CA VAL A 308 0.17 6.21 19.45
C VAL A 308 -0.47 6.70 20.76
N ILE A 309 0.26 6.59 21.88
CA ILE A 309 -0.24 6.98 23.19
C ILE A 309 -0.45 8.50 23.27
N LYS A 310 0.46 9.28 22.71
CA LYS A 310 0.36 10.74 22.70
C LYS A 310 -0.78 11.23 21.81
N LYS A 311 -0.88 10.71 20.58
CA LYS A 311 -1.93 11.09 19.61
C LYS A 311 -3.34 10.69 20.11
N TYR A 312 -3.45 9.63 20.91
CA TYR A 312 -4.71 9.27 21.57
C TYR A 312 -5.21 10.36 22.55
N LYS A 313 -4.27 11.01 23.27
CA LYS A 313 -4.55 12.09 24.22
C LYS A 313 -4.67 13.45 23.53
N ASP A 314 -3.82 13.69 22.55
CA ASP A 314 -3.73 14.92 21.74
C ASP A 314 -3.71 14.56 20.26
N PRO A 315 -4.86 14.64 19.56
CA PRO A 315 -4.95 14.32 18.14
C PRO A 315 -4.03 15.16 17.22
N SER A 316 -3.60 16.36 17.70
CA SER A 316 -2.69 17.25 16.95
C SER A 316 -1.23 16.82 17.03
N TYR A 317 -0.89 15.86 17.94
CA TYR A 317 0.47 15.39 18.09
C TYR A 317 1.00 14.76 16.80
N ALA A 318 2.20 15.16 16.39
CA ALA A 318 2.94 14.56 15.29
C ALA A 318 4.40 14.31 15.66
N ILE A 319 4.96 13.25 15.08
CA ILE A 319 6.39 12.93 15.21
C ILE A 319 7.17 13.94 14.38
N LYS A 320 8.17 14.60 15.01
CA LYS A 320 9.04 15.55 14.31
C LYS A 320 10.22 14.81 13.69
N GLN A 321 10.23 14.68 12.38
CA GLN A 321 11.40 14.18 11.64
C GLN A 321 12.51 15.23 11.62
N GLN A 322 13.76 14.76 11.84
CA GLN A 322 14.93 15.60 11.66
C GLN A 322 15.35 15.55 10.19
N VAL A 323 15.22 16.66 9.51
CA VAL A 323 15.72 16.85 8.14
C VAL A 323 17.04 17.59 8.17
N PRO A 324 18.02 17.27 7.30
CA PRO A 324 19.25 18.03 7.17
C PRO A 324 18.94 19.50 6.89
N ALA A 325 19.75 20.40 7.48
CA ALA A 325 19.67 21.82 7.13
C ALA A 325 19.93 21.99 5.62
N GLN A 326 19.20 22.87 4.98
CA GLN A 326 19.51 23.25 3.59
C GLN A 326 20.88 23.92 3.59
N ALA A 327 21.82 23.36 2.80
CA ALA A 327 23.14 23.94 2.59
C ALA A 327 23.05 25.24 1.74
#